data_dfb73371ca90009ebd5380e2b496ab0d
#
_entry.id   dfb73371ca90009ebd5380e2b496ab0d
#
_cell.length_a   1.000
_cell.length_b   1.000
_cell.length_c   1.000
_cell.angle_alpha   90.00
_cell.angle_beta   90.00
_cell.angle_gamma   90.00
#
_symmetry.space_group_name_H-M   'P 1'
#
loop_
_entity.id
_entity.type
_entity.pdbx_description
1 polymer ?
#
loop_
_entity_poly.entity_id
_entity_poly.type
_entity_poly.pdbx_seq_one_letter_code
_entity_poly.pdbx_strand_id
1 'polypeptide(L)'
;MGVIAKQSIKGTIVTYMGVAIGALTTLFVQTRFLTTEEVGLVGAMIDAATFFISLAQLGTSNSIIRFFPYFKNERGHHGFFFWTIVVPLVGFAFFGLLFWLCRTPIGAWFGQKSPLFVHYYYLLLPLSFFMLYMGIFETNANVLMHIVVPRAVREIGVRVGLLIIYLLYAFGVLSIDGFMVSICGVYAVASLINLVYLFRLEPLELKPDWAFLRENKPVVKQYVHYSLLLLLTALANGMAPIASAFFITAKMGLSFTGIFKIATNIAVVVSIPYRSMTAIAAPQLAAAMKQDDRAQCSHLMQQCCSNLLLVGSFIFLLVWLNVDLIYHVIPNGEVYGTARLTVLILMLAHLMMAVFNITISTLSYSRYYAFSLLFSFLLTVGLIVSNTYFIPRWGMNGAALSTLVCYFGYFTLVVLTVVLATKTSPFARRQIGMVALAVGLFVLNELWLKVMPDMNIWLSSVVRTVVLLGGGMVIAYKARMSEEINALLHSVFVSRK
;
A
#
# COMPACT_ATOMS: atom_id res chain seq x y z
N MET A 1 -19.02 -20.46 12.46
CA MET A 1 -18.13 -19.72 11.54
C MET A 1 -17.22 -20.71 10.83
N GLY A 2 -17.20 -20.68 9.49
CA GLY A 2 -16.29 -21.56 8.71
C GLY A 2 -14.83 -21.25 8.96
N VAL A 3 -13.94 -22.21 8.66
CA VAL A 3 -12.47 -22.10 8.84
C VAL A 3 -11.91 -20.83 8.16
N ILE A 4 -12.42 -20.48 6.96
CA ILE A 4 -12.01 -19.30 6.20
C ILE A 4 -12.32 -18.01 6.96
N ALA A 5 -13.52 -17.86 7.53
CA ALA A 5 -13.90 -16.66 8.28
C ALA A 5 -13.03 -16.48 9.54
N LYS A 6 -12.75 -17.57 10.26
CA LYS A 6 -11.90 -17.56 11.45
C LYS A 6 -10.46 -17.17 11.14
N GLN A 7 -9.90 -17.66 10.04
CA GLN A 7 -8.54 -17.31 9.61
C GLN A 7 -8.48 -15.85 9.09
N SER A 8 -9.51 -15.38 8.38
CA SER A 8 -9.59 -14.01 7.88
C SER A 8 -9.62 -12.99 9.03
N ILE A 9 -10.44 -13.24 10.08
CA ILE A 9 -10.49 -12.36 11.26
C ILE A 9 -9.14 -12.32 11.98
N LYS A 10 -8.52 -13.50 12.22
CA LYS A 10 -7.18 -13.55 12.84
C LYS A 10 -6.13 -12.82 12.00
N GLY A 11 -6.14 -13.02 10.67
CA GLY A 11 -5.24 -12.33 9.76
C GLY A 11 -5.43 -10.80 9.76
N THR A 12 -6.67 -10.33 9.90
CA THR A 12 -6.98 -8.90 10.00
C THR A 12 -6.43 -8.31 11.30
N ILE A 13 -6.63 -8.97 12.45
CA ILE A 13 -6.08 -8.53 13.74
C ILE A 13 -4.55 -8.43 13.65
N VAL A 14 -3.88 -9.45 13.11
CA VAL A 14 -2.43 -9.46 12.90
C VAL A 14 -1.98 -8.26 12.06
N THR A 15 -2.71 -7.94 10.98
CA THR A 15 -2.38 -6.80 10.13
C THR A 15 -2.50 -5.47 10.88
N TYR A 16 -3.57 -5.26 11.65
CA TYR A 16 -3.71 -4.01 12.43
C TYR A 16 -2.67 -3.88 13.55
N MET A 17 -2.33 -4.98 14.23
CA MET A 17 -1.23 -4.98 15.21
C MET A 17 0.10 -4.60 14.53
N GLY A 18 0.38 -5.17 13.37
CA GLY A 18 1.54 -4.82 12.59
C GLY A 18 1.55 -3.34 12.18
N VAL A 19 0.43 -2.80 11.71
CA VAL A 19 0.32 -1.37 11.35
C VAL A 19 0.63 -0.48 12.57
N ALA A 20 0.11 -0.82 13.74
CA ALA A 20 0.39 -0.08 14.97
C ALA A 20 1.88 -0.11 15.34
N ILE A 21 2.52 -1.29 15.31
CA ILE A 21 3.97 -1.43 15.55
C ILE A 21 4.77 -0.62 14.53
N GLY A 22 4.42 -0.73 13.24
CA GLY A 22 5.09 0.01 12.18
C GLY A 22 4.96 1.53 12.34
N ALA A 23 3.78 2.03 12.69
CA ALA A 23 3.55 3.45 12.92
C ALA A 23 4.36 3.97 14.12
N LEU A 24 4.36 3.23 15.25
CA LEU A 24 5.17 3.57 16.42
C LEU A 24 6.68 3.56 16.08
N THR A 25 7.16 2.54 15.38
CA THR A 25 8.56 2.45 14.97
C THR A 25 8.95 3.61 14.06
N THR A 26 8.11 3.94 13.07
CA THR A 26 8.43 4.97 12.08
C THR A 26 8.32 6.37 12.66
N LEU A 27 7.25 6.66 13.45
CA LEU A 27 7.00 8.02 13.95
C LEU A 27 7.78 8.35 15.22
N PHE A 28 8.23 7.38 16.01
CA PHE A 28 8.90 7.65 17.28
C PHE A 28 10.33 7.13 17.33
N VAL A 29 10.61 5.94 16.81
CA VAL A 29 11.95 5.35 16.90
C VAL A 29 12.85 5.88 15.79
N GLN A 30 12.39 5.80 14.52
CA GLN A 30 13.18 6.30 13.40
C GLN A 30 13.44 7.80 13.52
N THR A 31 12.40 8.60 13.82
CA THR A 31 12.54 10.06 13.92
C THR A 31 13.40 10.51 15.10
N ARG A 32 13.53 9.69 16.15
CA ARG A 32 14.35 10.01 17.33
C ARG A 32 15.82 9.66 17.14
N PHE A 33 16.10 8.50 16.54
CA PHE A 33 17.42 7.90 16.59
C PHE A 33 18.14 7.90 15.24
N LEU A 34 17.42 8.06 14.12
CA LEU A 34 17.99 8.14 12.80
C LEU A 34 17.98 9.59 12.30
N THR A 35 18.99 9.93 11.52
CA THR A 35 18.97 11.18 10.73
C THR A 35 17.93 11.07 9.59
N THR A 36 17.49 12.21 9.07
CA THR A 36 16.57 12.24 7.92
C THR A 36 17.16 11.53 6.69
N GLU A 37 18.49 11.56 6.54
CA GLU A 37 19.20 10.89 5.47
C GLU A 37 19.15 9.36 5.63
N GLU A 38 19.34 8.84 6.83
CA GLU A 38 19.26 7.41 7.12
C GLU A 38 17.81 6.89 6.99
N VAL A 39 16.82 7.65 7.46
CA VAL A 39 15.40 7.34 7.22
C VAL A 39 15.10 7.27 5.72
N GLY A 40 15.63 8.23 4.96
CA GLY A 40 15.52 8.26 3.51
C GLY A 40 16.20 7.09 2.83
N LEU A 41 17.41 6.72 3.30
CA LEU A 41 18.17 5.58 2.79
C LEU A 41 17.39 4.28 2.95
N VAL A 42 16.95 3.97 4.16
CA VAL A 42 16.16 2.76 4.44
C VAL A 42 14.88 2.74 3.59
N GLY A 43 14.17 3.87 3.53
CA GLY A 43 12.98 4.01 2.70
C GLY A 43 13.24 3.76 1.22
N ALA A 44 14.27 4.40 0.66
CA ALA A 44 14.65 4.25 -0.74
C ALA A 44 15.11 2.82 -1.08
N MET A 45 15.85 2.16 -0.18
CA MET A 45 16.29 0.77 -0.36
C MET A 45 15.10 -0.21 -0.37
N ILE A 46 14.15 -0.07 0.55
CA ILE A 46 12.93 -0.91 0.59
C ILE A 46 12.06 -0.66 -0.65
N ASP A 47 11.91 0.59 -1.09
CA ASP A 47 11.17 0.92 -2.31
C ASP A 47 11.82 0.31 -3.54
N ALA A 48 13.15 0.47 -3.68
CA ALA A 48 13.91 -0.10 -4.78
C ALA A 48 13.80 -1.63 -4.81
N ALA A 49 13.91 -2.28 -3.64
CA ALA A 49 13.71 -3.73 -3.52
C ALA A 49 12.28 -4.13 -3.93
N THR A 50 11.27 -3.40 -3.48
CA THR A 50 9.85 -3.67 -3.81
C THR A 50 9.60 -3.53 -5.31
N PHE A 51 10.16 -2.51 -5.96
CA PHE A 51 10.08 -2.36 -7.41
C PHE A 51 10.76 -3.53 -8.14
N PHE A 52 11.99 -3.87 -7.73
CA PHE A 52 12.73 -4.98 -8.31
C PHE A 52 11.95 -6.31 -8.20
N ILE A 53 11.36 -6.59 -7.04
CA ILE A 53 10.53 -7.77 -6.79
C ILE A 53 9.34 -7.82 -7.74
N SER A 54 8.70 -6.67 -8.00
CA SER A 54 7.55 -6.60 -8.91
C SER A 54 7.88 -7.13 -10.29
N LEU A 55 9.12 -6.94 -10.76
CA LEU A 55 9.63 -7.49 -12.01
C LEU A 55 10.09 -8.93 -11.86
N ALA A 56 10.95 -9.19 -10.88
CA ALA A 56 11.64 -10.47 -10.70
C ALA A 56 10.68 -11.64 -10.43
N GLN A 57 9.54 -11.40 -9.78
CA GLN A 57 8.54 -12.44 -9.53
C GLN A 57 7.86 -12.97 -10.80
N LEU A 58 7.96 -12.31 -11.96
CA LEU A 58 7.32 -12.71 -13.22
C LEU A 58 5.82 -13.07 -13.05
N GLY A 59 5.09 -12.34 -12.20
CA GLY A 59 3.68 -12.61 -11.91
C GLY A 59 3.41 -13.89 -11.11
N THR A 60 4.44 -14.55 -10.58
CA THR A 60 4.33 -15.87 -9.92
C THR A 60 3.31 -15.87 -8.79
N SER A 61 3.25 -14.85 -7.94
CA SER A 61 2.29 -14.81 -6.82
C SER A 61 0.83 -14.94 -7.27
N ASN A 62 0.45 -14.25 -8.35
CA ASN A 62 -0.90 -14.36 -8.90
C ASN A 62 -1.11 -15.69 -9.67
N SER A 63 -0.06 -16.17 -10.33
CA SER A 63 -0.08 -17.45 -11.04
C SER A 63 -0.23 -18.62 -10.08
N ILE A 64 0.40 -18.60 -8.91
CA ILE A 64 0.21 -19.59 -7.84
C ILE A 64 -1.28 -19.72 -7.49
N ILE A 65 -1.93 -18.61 -7.18
CA ILE A 65 -3.35 -18.60 -6.78
C ILE A 65 -4.25 -19.14 -7.87
N ARG A 66 -3.98 -18.77 -9.15
CA ARG A 66 -4.80 -19.15 -10.28
C ARG A 66 -4.62 -20.60 -10.72
N PHE A 67 -3.38 -21.07 -10.74
CA PHE A 67 -3.07 -22.37 -11.37
C PHE A 67 -2.90 -23.51 -10.36
N PHE A 68 -2.70 -23.24 -9.06
CA PHE A 68 -2.62 -24.28 -8.05
C PHE A 68 -3.74 -25.35 -8.14
N PRO A 69 -5.04 -25.00 -8.36
CA PRO A 69 -6.10 -25.99 -8.47
C PRO A 69 -5.91 -27.03 -9.59
N TYR A 70 -5.19 -26.68 -10.68
CA TYR A 70 -4.92 -27.60 -11.79
C TYR A 70 -3.81 -28.61 -11.46
N PHE A 71 -2.93 -28.29 -10.50
CA PHE A 71 -1.83 -29.13 -10.06
C PHE A 71 -2.14 -29.88 -8.77
N LYS A 72 -3.27 -29.58 -8.13
CA LYS A 72 -3.62 -30.15 -6.83
C LYS A 72 -3.88 -31.65 -6.95
N ASN A 73 -3.10 -32.47 -6.21
CA ASN A 73 -3.31 -33.90 -6.02
C ASN A 73 -3.05 -34.30 -4.56
N GLU A 74 -3.19 -35.57 -4.24
CA GLU A 74 -3.02 -36.09 -2.87
C GLU A 74 -1.55 -36.11 -2.39
N ARG A 75 -0.59 -36.09 -3.30
CA ARG A 75 0.85 -36.12 -2.97
C ARG A 75 1.64 -35.22 -3.92
N GLY A 76 2.38 -34.28 -3.35
CA GLY A 76 3.40 -33.47 -4.03
C GLY A 76 2.93 -32.47 -5.09
N HIS A 77 1.60 -32.41 -5.38
CA HIS A 77 1.00 -31.42 -6.29
C HIS A 77 1.72 -31.34 -7.66
N HIS A 78 2.12 -32.50 -8.23
CA HIS A 78 2.82 -32.61 -9.51
C HIS A 78 4.08 -31.71 -9.60
N GLY A 79 4.80 -31.53 -8.47
CA GLY A 79 5.98 -30.69 -8.42
C GLY A 79 5.71 -29.19 -8.60
N PHE A 80 4.48 -28.73 -8.36
CA PHE A 80 4.10 -27.33 -8.55
C PHE A 80 4.98 -26.37 -7.74
N PHE A 81 5.31 -26.74 -6.50
CA PHE A 81 6.15 -25.93 -5.63
C PHE A 81 7.59 -25.73 -6.17
N PHE A 82 8.13 -26.69 -6.90
CA PHE A 82 9.40 -26.53 -7.61
C PHE A 82 9.33 -25.33 -8.57
N TRP A 83 8.27 -25.24 -9.38
CA TRP A 83 8.11 -24.14 -10.34
C TRP A 83 7.86 -22.78 -9.67
N THR A 84 7.18 -22.78 -8.51
CA THR A 84 6.99 -21.54 -7.75
C THR A 84 8.28 -20.97 -7.18
N ILE A 85 9.32 -21.78 -7.03
CA ILE A 85 10.66 -21.37 -6.61
C ILE A 85 11.53 -21.02 -7.83
N VAL A 86 11.54 -21.87 -8.86
CA VAL A 86 12.46 -21.73 -10.01
C VAL A 86 12.08 -20.57 -10.92
N VAL A 87 10.78 -20.34 -11.20
CA VAL A 87 10.37 -19.26 -12.10
C VAL A 87 10.79 -17.88 -11.56
N PRO A 88 10.55 -17.53 -10.29
CA PRO A 88 11.05 -16.27 -9.74
C PRO A 88 12.58 -16.21 -9.64
N LEU A 89 13.27 -17.35 -9.48
CA LEU A 89 14.73 -17.39 -9.47
C LEU A 89 15.29 -17.01 -10.84
N VAL A 90 14.70 -17.52 -11.91
CA VAL A 90 15.07 -17.15 -13.28
C VAL A 90 14.80 -15.67 -13.53
N GLY A 91 13.62 -15.17 -13.10
CA GLY A 91 13.30 -13.75 -13.17
C GLY A 91 14.28 -12.90 -12.37
N PHE A 92 14.61 -13.32 -11.14
CA PHE A 92 15.59 -12.65 -10.30
C PHE A 92 16.97 -12.60 -10.94
N ALA A 93 17.45 -13.71 -11.51
CA ALA A 93 18.73 -13.77 -12.21
C ALA A 93 18.74 -12.84 -13.44
N PHE A 94 17.69 -12.86 -14.24
CA PHE A 94 17.56 -12.02 -15.44
C PHE A 94 17.53 -10.52 -15.08
N PHE A 95 16.62 -10.11 -14.21
CA PHE A 95 16.52 -8.70 -13.80
C PHE A 95 17.69 -8.27 -12.93
N GLY A 96 18.29 -9.17 -12.13
CA GLY A 96 19.50 -8.91 -11.37
C GLY A 96 20.69 -8.61 -12.26
N LEU A 97 20.86 -9.36 -13.36
CA LEU A 97 21.86 -9.08 -14.36
C LEU A 97 21.63 -7.72 -15.03
N LEU A 98 20.40 -7.40 -15.43
CA LEU A 98 20.06 -6.08 -15.97
C LEU A 98 20.37 -4.96 -14.98
N PHE A 99 20.00 -5.15 -13.72
CA PHE A 99 20.25 -4.20 -12.65
C PHE A 99 21.75 -3.99 -12.43
N TRP A 100 22.55 -5.05 -12.48
CA TRP A 100 23.99 -4.97 -12.39
C TRP A 100 24.62 -4.25 -13.60
N LEU A 101 24.15 -4.51 -14.82
CA LEU A 101 24.57 -3.80 -16.02
C LEU A 101 24.20 -2.31 -15.99
N CYS A 102 23.04 -1.97 -15.41
CA CYS A 102 22.56 -0.59 -15.27
C CYS A 102 23.18 0.16 -14.08
N ARG A 103 24.10 -0.44 -13.33
CA ARG A 103 24.70 0.20 -12.13
C ARG A 103 25.33 1.57 -12.41
N THR A 104 26.00 1.72 -13.56
CA THR A 104 26.67 2.98 -13.91
C THR A 104 25.68 4.10 -14.21
N PRO A 105 24.69 3.96 -15.09
CA PRO A 105 23.69 5.01 -15.31
C PRO A 105 22.83 5.28 -14.06
N ILE A 106 22.49 4.27 -13.27
CA ILE A 106 21.75 4.45 -12.01
C ILE A 106 22.65 5.22 -11.01
N GLY A 107 23.91 4.81 -10.86
CA GLY A 107 24.87 5.52 -10.02
C GLY A 107 25.08 6.97 -10.43
N ALA A 108 25.13 7.28 -11.72
CA ALA A 108 25.24 8.64 -12.22
C ALA A 108 23.98 9.49 -11.91
N TRP A 109 22.79 8.87 -11.97
CA TRP A 109 21.53 9.57 -11.71
C TRP A 109 21.32 9.89 -10.23
N PHE A 110 21.68 8.97 -9.33
CA PHE A 110 21.52 9.15 -7.87
C PHE A 110 22.76 9.73 -7.19
N GLY A 111 23.96 9.52 -7.76
CA GLY A 111 25.24 9.79 -7.08
C GLY A 111 25.46 11.25 -6.72
N GLN A 112 24.92 12.20 -7.49
CA GLN A 112 25.11 13.62 -7.23
C GLN A 112 24.39 14.10 -5.95
N LYS A 113 23.20 13.54 -5.65
CA LYS A 113 22.35 13.98 -4.53
C LYS A 113 22.18 12.94 -3.43
N SER A 114 22.45 11.68 -3.72
CA SER A 114 22.26 10.54 -2.81
C SER A 114 23.44 9.56 -2.87
N PRO A 115 24.68 9.98 -2.59
CA PRO A 115 25.86 9.13 -2.68
C PRO A 115 25.77 7.91 -1.76
N LEU A 116 25.14 8.05 -0.59
CA LEU A 116 24.95 6.96 0.36
C LEU A 116 24.04 5.86 -0.20
N PHE A 117 23.01 6.20 -0.99
CA PHE A 117 22.19 5.21 -1.70
C PHE A 117 23.03 4.39 -2.71
N VAL A 118 23.91 5.06 -3.44
CA VAL A 118 24.81 4.39 -4.41
C VAL A 118 25.82 3.51 -3.69
N HIS A 119 26.33 3.94 -2.53
CA HIS A 119 27.23 3.14 -1.71
C HIS A 119 26.61 1.79 -1.29
N TYR A 120 25.33 1.79 -0.83
CA TYR A 120 24.62 0.58 -0.41
C TYR A 120 23.86 -0.13 -1.53
N TYR A 121 24.03 0.29 -2.79
CA TYR A 121 23.36 -0.30 -3.93
C TYR A 121 23.53 -1.84 -4.04
N TYR A 122 24.71 -2.35 -3.64
CA TYR A 122 25.00 -3.79 -3.66
C TYR A 122 24.09 -4.61 -2.72
N LEU A 123 23.57 -4.02 -1.65
CA LEU A 123 22.64 -4.68 -0.73
C LEU A 123 21.23 -4.83 -1.31
N LEU A 124 20.92 -4.17 -2.39
CA LEU A 124 19.60 -4.21 -3.00
C LEU A 124 19.25 -5.61 -3.52
N LEU A 125 20.22 -6.30 -4.11
CA LEU A 125 20.00 -7.66 -4.60
C LEU A 125 19.69 -8.66 -3.47
N PRO A 126 20.51 -8.81 -2.41
CA PRO A 126 20.17 -9.72 -1.31
C PRO A 126 18.88 -9.33 -0.58
N LEU A 127 18.62 -8.02 -0.38
CA LEU A 127 17.38 -7.54 0.21
C LEU A 127 16.18 -7.98 -0.64
N SER A 128 16.22 -7.72 -1.94
CA SER A 128 15.16 -8.10 -2.87
C SER A 128 14.95 -9.61 -2.93
N PHE A 129 16.01 -10.39 -2.88
CA PHE A 129 15.96 -11.85 -2.88
C PHE A 129 15.14 -12.38 -1.69
N PHE A 130 15.50 -11.97 -0.48
CA PHE A 130 14.80 -12.45 0.70
C PHE A 130 13.37 -11.93 0.79
N MET A 131 13.11 -10.69 0.41
CA MET A 131 11.74 -10.14 0.35
C MET A 131 10.88 -10.88 -0.70
N LEU A 132 11.43 -11.21 -1.88
CA LEU A 132 10.77 -11.97 -2.94
C LEU A 132 10.33 -13.34 -2.42
N TYR A 133 11.27 -14.10 -1.86
CA TYR A 133 10.99 -15.45 -1.39
C TYR A 133 10.09 -15.49 -0.16
N MET A 134 10.21 -14.51 0.76
CA MET A 134 9.25 -14.33 1.84
C MET A 134 7.81 -14.23 1.31
N GLY A 135 7.58 -13.43 0.26
CA GLY A 135 6.27 -13.27 -0.37
C GLY A 135 5.79 -14.51 -1.12
N ILE A 136 6.68 -15.23 -1.81
CA ILE A 136 6.36 -16.48 -2.53
C ILE A 136 5.97 -17.59 -1.56
N PHE A 137 6.73 -17.78 -0.48
CA PHE A 137 6.42 -18.79 0.54
C PHE A 137 5.11 -18.46 1.26
N GLU A 138 4.84 -17.18 1.54
CA GLU A 138 3.54 -16.74 2.05
C GLU A 138 2.42 -17.11 1.07
N THR A 139 2.58 -16.85 -0.23
CA THR A 139 1.55 -17.16 -1.22
C THR A 139 1.30 -18.66 -1.35
N ASN A 140 2.35 -19.48 -1.30
CA ASN A 140 2.24 -20.94 -1.29
C ASN A 140 1.49 -21.44 -0.03
N ALA A 141 1.76 -20.89 1.14
CA ALA A 141 1.01 -21.23 2.35
C ALA A 141 -0.46 -20.77 2.28
N ASN A 142 -0.73 -19.64 1.63
CA ASN A 142 -2.09 -19.13 1.44
C ASN A 142 -2.95 -20.05 0.58
N VAL A 143 -2.42 -20.64 -0.51
CA VAL A 143 -3.18 -21.60 -1.33
C VAL A 143 -3.42 -22.93 -0.62
N LEU A 144 -2.58 -23.27 0.36
CA LEU A 144 -2.80 -24.38 1.30
C LEU A 144 -3.73 -24.01 2.46
N MET A 145 -4.39 -22.84 2.42
CA MET A 145 -5.30 -22.33 3.44
C MET A 145 -4.65 -22.02 4.81
N HIS A 146 -3.34 -21.82 4.85
CA HIS A 146 -2.57 -21.47 6.02
C HIS A 146 -2.09 -20.01 5.98
N ILE A 147 -3.01 -19.05 6.25
CA ILE A 147 -2.79 -17.62 6.03
C ILE A 147 -2.14 -16.92 7.24
N VAL A 148 -2.45 -17.38 8.47
CA VAL A 148 -2.19 -16.60 9.70
C VAL A 148 -0.70 -16.48 9.99
N VAL A 149 0.05 -17.59 9.96
CA VAL A 149 1.47 -17.62 10.36
C VAL A 149 2.35 -16.82 9.42
N PRO A 150 2.32 -17.04 8.09
CA PRO A 150 3.15 -16.25 7.17
C PRO A 150 2.82 -14.75 7.20
N ARG A 151 1.53 -14.42 7.36
CA ARG A 151 1.11 -13.03 7.53
C ARG A 151 1.63 -12.43 8.84
N ALA A 152 1.65 -13.19 9.95
CA ALA A 152 2.22 -12.74 11.21
C ALA A 152 3.74 -12.52 11.11
N VAL A 153 4.45 -13.37 10.38
CA VAL A 153 5.89 -13.17 10.10
C VAL A 153 6.12 -11.87 9.35
N ARG A 154 5.34 -11.60 8.31
CA ARG A 154 5.47 -10.37 7.50
C ARG A 154 5.05 -9.12 8.28
N GLU A 155 3.88 -9.13 8.92
CA GLU A 155 3.29 -7.93 9.52
C GLU A 155 3.85 -7.62 10.92
N ILE A 156 4.19 -8.63 11.70
CA ILE A 156 4.71 -8.45 13.06
C ILE A 156 6.20 -8.79 13.10
N GLY A 157 6.60 -9.97 12.63
CA GLY A 157 7.98 -10.46 12.75
C GLY A 157 8.99 -9.50 12.11
N VAL A 158 8.76 -9.09 10.86
CA VAL A 158 9.64 -8.13 10.16
C VAL A 158 9.67 -6.79 10.89
N ARG A 159 8.52 -6.26 11.32
CA ARG A 159 8.47 -4.95 12.00
C ARG A 159 9.13 -4.96 13.36
N VAL A 160 8.96 -6.02 14.14
CA VAL A 160 9.67 -6.20 15.41
C VAL A 160 11.17 -6.40 15.17
N GLY A 161 11.55 -7.21 14.17
CA GLY A 161 12.95 -7.37 13.78
C GLY A 161 13.60 -6.03 13.39
N LEU A 162 12.94 -5.23 12.54
CA LEU A 162 13.43 -3.90 12.19
C LEU A 162 13.49 -2.97 13.41
N LEU A 163 12.50 -2.98 14.30
CA LEU A 163 12.51 -2.21 15.53
C LEU A 163 13.74 -2.56 16.39
N ILE A 164 14.05 -3.84 16.55
CA ILE A 164 15.24 -4.30 17.30
C ILE A 164 16.51 -3.75 16.62
N ILE A 165 16.63 -3.82 15.30
CA ILE A 165 17.80 -3.32 14.57
C ILE A 165 17.93 -1.81 14.72
N TYR A 166 16.83 -1.04 14.66
CA TYR A 166 16.86 0.41 14.92
C TYR A 166 17.35 0.73 16.34
N LEU A 167 16.92 -0.03 17.34
CA LEU A 167 17.36 0.17 18.71
C LEU A 167 18.83 -0.22 18.91
N LEU A 168 19.30 -1.31 18.32
CA LEU A 168 20.71 -1.69 18.38
C LEU A 168 21.62 -0.65 17.73
N TYR A 169 21.18 -0.04 16.61
CA TYR A 169 21.87 1.08 15.99
C TYR A 169 21.83 2.32 16.88
N ALA A 170 20.68 2.65 17.44
CA ALA A 170 20.51 3.79 18.37
C ALA A 170 21.40 3.71 19.61
N PHE A 171 21.64 2.51 20.13
CA PHE A 171 22.54 2.27 21.26
C PHE A 171 24.02 2.14 20.87
N GLY A 172 24.38 2.37 19.59
CA GLY A 172 25.76 2.33 19.12
C GLY A 172 26.37 0.91 19.03
N VAL A 173 25.54 -0.15 19.13
CA VAL A 173 25.98 -1.54 18.98
C VAL A 173 26.34 -1.87 17.53
N LEU A 174 25.62 -1.25 16.59
CA LEU A 174 25.83 -1.43 15.15
C LEU A 174 26.39 -0.17 14.52
N SER A 175 27.39 -0.33 13.62
CA SER A 175 27.74 0.72 12.67
C SER A 175 26.66 0.86 11.59
N ILE A 176 26.71 1.91 10.79
CA ILE A 176 25.78 2.11 9.67
C ILE A 176 25.84 0.95 8.67
N ASP A 177 27.03 0.41 8.41
CA ASP A 177 27.20 -0.77 7.54
C ASP A 177 26.54 -1.99 8.16
N GLY A 178 26.80 -2.26 9.45
CA GLY A 178 26.17 -3.33 10.21
C GLY A 178 24.64 -3.21 10.25
N PHE A 179 24.15 -1.98 10.40
CA PHE A 179 22.74 -1.66 10.39
C PHE A 179 22.07 -2.01 9.04
N MET A 180 22.65 -1.58 7.93
CA MET A 180 22.13 -1.85 6.58
C MET A 180 22.17 -3.34 6.23
N VAL A 181 23.23 -4.06 6.61
CA VAL A 181 23.32 -5.52 6.44
C VAL A 181 22.28 -6.24 7.32
N SER A 182 22.09 -5.78 8.56
CA SER A 182 21.12 -6.38 9.47
C SER A 182 19.68 -6.24 8.99
N ILE A 183 19.32 -5.17 8.25
CA ILE A 183 18.03 -5.07 7.58
C ILE A 183 17.82 -6.24 6.61
N CYS A 184 18.82 -6.57 5.79
CA CYS A 184 18.76 -7.75 4.92
C CYS A 184 18.60 -9.04 5.74
N GLY A 185 19.28 -9.13 6.90
CA GLY A 185 19.18 -10.25 7.83
C GLY A 185 17.76 -10.47 8.37
N VAL A 186 17.03 -9.41 8.71
CA VAL A 186 15.63 -9.51 9.16
C VAL A 186 14.76 -10.18 8.09
N TYR A 187 14.87 -9.76 6.83
CA TYR A 187 14.12 -10.38 5.74
C TYR A 187 14.59 -11.79 5.42
N ALA A 188 15.89 -12.09 5.58
CA ALA A 188 16.42 -13.44 5.44
C ALA A 188 15.82 -14.39 6.49
N VAL A 189 15.79 -13.98 7.75
CA VAL A 189 15.17 -14.75 8.85
C VAL A 189 13.67 -14.93 8.60
N ALA A 190 12.95 -13.88 8.20
CA ALA A 190 11.54 -13.96 7.89
C ALA A 190 11.24 -14.91 6.72
N SER A 191 12.06 -14.87 5.67
CA SER A 191 11.96 -15.79 4.52
C SER A 191 12.22 -17.24 4.96
N LEU A 192 13.24 -17.46 5.78
CA LEU A 192 13.58 -18.79 6.31
C LEU A 192 12.48 -19.37 7.20
N ILE A 193 11.88 -18.54 8.06
CA ILE A 193 10.75 -18.96 8.91
C ILE A 193 9.57 -19.41 8.03
N ASN A 194 9.22 -18.64 7.00
CA ASN A 194 8.15 -19.00 6.07
C ASN A 194 8.48 -20.27 5.27
N LEU A 195 9.72 -20.46 4.87
CA LEU A 195 10.19 -21.67 4.19
C LEU A 195 10.05 -22.90 5.11
N VAL A 196 10.60 -22.84 6.34
CA VAL A 196 10.51 -23.93 7.32
C VAL A 196 9.06 -24.23 7.66
N TYR A 197 8.22 -23.20 7.80
CA TYR A 197 6.80 -23.39 8.03
C TYR A 197 6.11 -24.11 6.86
N LEU A 198 6.41 -23.73 5.62
CA LEU A 198 5.85 -24.36 4.43
C LEU A 198 6.24 -25.85 4.35
N PHE A 199 7.50 -26.21 4.63
CA PHE A 199 7.96 -27.60 4.69
C PHE A 199 7.28 -28.44 5.77
N ARG A 200 6.80 -27.81 6.86
CA ARG A 200 6.06 -28.49 7.93
C ARG A 200 4.59 -28.71 7.62
N LEU A 201 4.02 -27.93 6.69
CA LEU A 201 2.61 -28.05 6.32
C LEU A 201 2.34 -29.28 5.47
N GLU A 202 3.17 -29.48 4.45
CA GLU A 202 3.06 -30.61 3.53
C GLU A 202 4.46 -31.02 3.05
N PRO A 203 4.66 -32.30 2.72
CA PRO A 203 5.89 -32.75 2.07
C PRO A 203 5.98 -32.11 0.67
N LEU A 204 6.82 -31.10 0.53
CA LEU A 204 7.04 -30.41 -0.72
C LEU A 204 7.87 -31.30 -1.66
N GLU A 205 7.30 -31.72 -2.76
CA GLU A 205 8.07 -32.31 -3.82
C GLU A 205 8.81 -31.23 -4.62
N LEU A 206 10.11 -31.12 -4.38
CA LEU A 206 11.00 -30.22 -5.11
C LEU A 206 11.51 -30.85 -6.43
N LYS A 207 10.79 -31.82 -6.98
CA LYS A 207 11.10 -32.44 -8.27
C LYS A 207 9.98 -32.11 -9.26
N PRO A 208 10.34 -31.67 -10.49
CA PRO A 208 9.34 -31.38 -11.51
C PRO A 208 8.73 -32.69 -12.02
N ASP A 209 7.40 -32.75 -12.12
CA ASP A 209 6.70 -33.83 -12.81
C ASP A 209 6.65 -33.52 -14.32
N TRP A 210 7.66 -33.98 -15.04
CA TRP A 210 7.76 -33.78 -16.48
C TRP A 210 6.70 -34.51 -17.28
N ALA A 211 6.17 -35.65 -16.78
CA ALA A 211 5.11 -36.39 -17.43
C ALA A 211 3.82 -35.55 -17.44
N PHE A 212 3.43 -35.06 -16.27
CA PHE A 212 2.27 -34.17 -16.09
C PHE A 212 2.37 -32.92 -16.98
N LEU A 213 3.53 -32.26 -17.05
CA LEU A 213 3.72 -31.07 -17.87
C LEU A 213 3.58 -31.35 -19.38
N ARG A 214 4.05 -32.51 -19.84
CA ARG A 214 3.91 -32.95 -21.25
C ARG A 214 2.48 -33.24 -21.62
N GLU A 215 1.71 -33.85 -20.73
CA GLU A 215 0.30 -34.17 -20.92
C GLU A 215 -0.58 -32.91 -20.88
N ASN A 216 -0.22 -31.92 -20.02
CA ASN A 216 -0.98 -30.69 -19.79
C ASN A 216 -0.37 -29.46 -20.47
N LYS A 217 0.22 -29.59 -21.66
CA LYS A 217 0.80 -28.47 -22.43
C LYS A 217 -0.09 -27.23 -22.55
N PRO A 218 -1.44 -27.34 -22.73
CA PRO A 218 -2.31 -26.17 -22.78
C PRO A 218 -2.29 -25.36 -21.49
N VAL A 219 -2.27 -26.01 -20.31
CA VAL A 219 -2.22 -25.36 -18.99
C VAL A 219 -0.88 -24.64 -18.79
N VAL A 220 0.22 -25.29 -19.18
CA VAL A 220 1.56 -24.71 -19.13
C VAL A 220 1.66 -23.47 -20.03
N LYS A 221 1.14 -23.54 -21.25
CA LYS A 221 1.10 -22.42 -22.19
C LYS A 221 0.28 -21.25 -21.62
N GLN A 222 -0.86 -21.54 -21.02
CA GLN A 222 -1.70 -20.54 -20.34
C GLN A 222 -0.97 -19.90 -19.15
N TYR A 223 -0.25 -20.70 -18.34
CA TYR A 223 0.54 -20.20 -17.22
C TYR A 223 1.61 -19.20 -17.71
N VAL A 224 2.40 -19.56 -18.70
CA VAL A 224 3.46 -18.70 -19.25
C VAL A 224 2.88 -17.42 -19.83
N HIS A 225 1.83 -17.53 -20.66
CA HIS A 225 1.16 -16.36 -21.25
C HIS A 225 0.58 -15.41 -20.20
N TYR A 226 -0.08 -15.96 -19.19
CA TYR A 226 -0.62 -15.20 -18.07
C TYR A 226 0.48 -14.49 -17.26
N SER A 227 1.58 -15.18 -16.97
CA SER A 227 2.72 -14.62 -16.24
C SER A 227 3.38 -13.46 -17.00
N LEU A 228 3.51 -13.58 -18.33
CA LEU A 228 4.05 -12.50 -19.18
C LEU A 228 3.12 -11.27 -19.22
N LEU A 229 1.80 -11.49 -19.30
CA LEU A 229 0.84 -10.38 -19.21
C LEU A 229 0.92 -9.67 -17.85
N LEU A 230 1.11 -10.43 -16.76
CA LEU A 230 1.26 -9.87 -15.42
C LEU A 230 2.55 -9.07 -15.24
N LEU A 231 3.60 -9.33 -16.01
CA LEU A 231 4.83 -8.55 -15.98
C LEU A 231 4.58 -7.08 -16.38
N LEU A 232 3.75 -6.84 -17.40
CA LEU A 232 3.38 -5.48 -17.82
C LEU A 232 2.60 -4.74 -16.72
N THR A 233 1.69 -5.45 -16.03
CA THR A 233 0.95 -4.86 -14.91
C THR A 233 1.83 -4.62 -13.68
N ALA A 234 2.83 -5.49 -13.47
CA ALA A 234 3.78 -5.36 -12.37
C ALA A 234 4.65 -4.11 -12.51
N LEU A 235 5.08 -3.77 -13.73
CA LEU A 235 5.78 -2.51 -14.02
C LEU A 235 4.95 -1.30 -13.58
N ALA A 236 3.69 -1.24 -14.02
CA ALA A 236 2.82 -0.13 -13.72
C ALA A 236 2.50 -0.04 -12.22
N ASN A 237 2.06 -1.14 -11.61
CA ASN A 237 1.66 -1.16 -10.20
C ASN A 237 2.84 -1.08 -9.22
N GLY A 238 4.02 -1.56 -9.61
CA GLY A 238 5.22 -1.49 -8.79
C GLY A 238 5.84 -0.10 -8.75
N MET A 239 5.84 0.63 -9.86
CA MET A 239 6.47 1.95 -9.96
C MET A 239 5.57 3.08 -9.42
N ALA A 240 4.26 3.03 -9.65
CA ALA A 240 3.36 4.12 -9.29
C ALA A 240 3.45 4.57 -7.82
N PRO A 241 3.44 3.68 -6.79
CA PRO A 241 3.47 4.10 -5.40
C PRO A 241 4.81 4.67 -4.93
N ILE A 242 5.90 4.41 -5.66
CA ILE A 242 7.26 4.77 -5.26
C ILE A 242 7.90 5.82 -6.16
N ALA A 243 7.30 6.13 -7.30
CA ALA A 243 7.85 7.05 -8.30
C ALA A 243 8.27 8.38 -7.69
N SER A 244 7.40 9.03 -6.92
CA SER A 244 7.68 10.33 -6.30
C SER A 244 8.87 10.27 -5.34
N ALA A 245 8.99 9.21 -4.53
CA ALA A 245 10.11 9.02 -3.62
C ALA A 245 11.44 8.84 -4.38
N PHE A 246 11.46 8.07 -5.48
CA PHE A 246 12.65 7.92 -6.32
C PHE A 246 13.10 9.24 -6.95
N PHE A 247 12.18 10.02 -7.47
CA PHE A 247 12.50 11.33 -8.04
C PHE A 247 13.03 12.30 -6.98
N ILE A 248 12.48 12.29 -5.76
CA ILE A 248 13.01 13.09 -4.63
C ILE A 248 14.42 12.61 -4.30
N THR A 249 14.65 11.30 -4.16
CA THR A 249 15.98 10.73 -3.89
C THR A 249 16.99 11.17 -4.93
N ALA A 250 16.65 11.13 -6.21
CA ALA A 250 17.55 11.47 -7.30
C ALA A 250 17.81 12.99 -7.44
N LYS A 251 16.79 13.83 -7.20
CA LYS A 251 16.85 15.28 -7.48
C LYS A 251 17.11 16.15 -6.25
N MET A 252 16.68 15.71 -5.07
CA MET A 252 16.76 16.50 -3.83
C MET A 252 17.65 15.85 -2.77
N GLY A 253 17.79 14.53 -2.78
CA GLY A 253 18.65 13.77 -1.84
C GLY A 253 17.85 12.99 -0.80
N LEU A 254 18.58 12.13 -0.08
CA LEU A 254 17.99 11.21 0.91
C LEU A 254 17.31 11.90 2.07
N SER A 255 17.82 13.03 2.56
CA SER A 255 17.20 13.77 3.68
C SER A 255 15.76 14.19 3.34
N PHE A 256 15.53 14.72 2.13
CA PHE A 256 14.18 15.05 1.67
C PHE A 256 13.33 13.81 1.45
N THR A 257 13.95 12.69 1.03
CA THR A 257 13.25 11.40 0.91
C THR A 257 12.77 10.93 2.28
N GLY A 258 13.58 11.05 3.33
CA GLY A 258 13.21 10.69 4.70
C GLY A 258 12.04 11.53 5.21
N ILE A 259 12.07 12.84 5.00
CA ILE A 259 10.96 13.74 5.37
C ILE A 259 9.69 13.37 4.59
N PHE A 260 9.80 13.14 3.28
CA PHE A 260 8.68 12.75 2.43
C PHE A 260 8.08 11.38 2.84
N LYS A 261 8.91 10.43 3.28
CA LYS A 261 8.45 9.12 3.80
C LYS A 261 7.61 9.26 5.06
N ILE A 262 8.05 10.08 6.02
CA ILE A 262 7.26 10.35 7.22
C ILE A 262 5.93 11.03 6.84
N ALA A 263 5.96 12.02 5.95
CA ALA A 263 4.75 12.67 5.44
C ALA A 263 3.78 11.68 4.77
N THR A 264 4.31 10.76 3.95
CA THR A 264 3.52 9.72 3.29
C THR A 264 2.92 8.74 4.31
N ASN A 265 3.67 8.35 5.35
CA ASN A 265 3.17 7.46 6.40
C ASN A 265 2.03 8.11 7.21
N ILE A 266 2.07 9.41 7.45
CA ILE A 266 0.97 10.15 8.07
C ILE A 266 -0.24 10.18 7.11
N ALA A 267 -0.01 10.48 5.85
CA ALA A 267 -1.09 10.66 4.87
C ALA A 267 -1.83 9.36 4.52
N VAL A 268 -1.14 8.23 4.46
CA VAL A 268 -1.71 6.93 4.06
C VAL A 268 -2.79 6.43 5.03
N VAL A 269 -2.81 6.93 6.27
CA VAL A 269 -3.81 6.56 7.30
C VAL A 269 -5.24 6.81 6.80
N VAL A 270 -5.44 7.87 6.00
CA VAL A 270 -6.73 8.21 5.41
C VAL A 270 -7.29 7.08 4.53
N SER A 271 -6.41 6.32 3.90
CA SER A 271 -6.81 5.23 2.99
C SER A 271 -6.95 3.85 3.65
N ILE A 272 -6.60 3.69 4.94
CA ILE A 272 -6.66 2.37 5.61
C ILE A 272 -8.04 1.69 5.49
N PRO A 273 -9.19 2.39 5.68
CA PRO A 273 -10.51 1.75 5.66
C PRO A 273 -10.87 1.11 4.32
N TYR A 274 -10.32 1.59 3.20
CA TYR A 274 -10.71 1.04 1.89
C TYR A 274 -10.39 -0.45 1.74
N ARG A 275 -9.32 -0.92 2.39
CA ARG A 275 -8.86 -2.31 2.27
C ARG A 275 -9.91 -3.30 2.79
N SER A 276 -10.50 -3.00 3.95
CA SER A 276 -11.54 -3.86 4.53
C SER A 276 -12.86 -3.77 3.78
N MET A 277 -13.25 -2.57 3.36
CA MET A 277 -14.50 -2.38 2.60
C MET A 277 -14.43 -3.03 1.22
N THR A 278 -13.33 -2.86 0.49
CA THR A 278 -13.15 -3.48 -0.82
C THR A 278 -13.08 -5.01 -0.72
N ALA A 279 -12.46 -5.57 0.33
CA ALA A 279 -12.41 -7.01 0.53
C ALA A 279 -13.80 -7.65 0.69
N ILE A 280 -14.77 -6.92 1.26
CA ILE A 280 -16.16 -7.37 1.42
C ILE A 280 -16.97 -7.11 0.14
N ALA A 281 -16.80 -5.94 -0.47
CA ALA A 281 -17.63 -5.51 -1.59
C ALA A 281 -17.21 -6.14 -2.93
N ALA A 282 -15.91 -6.42 -3.15
CA ALA A 282 -15.40 -6.92 -4.42
C ALA A 282 -16.00 -8.27 -4.85
N PRO A 283 -16.18 -9.29 -3.98
CA PRO A 283 -16.84 -10.53 -4.36
C PRO A 283 -18.33 -10.34 -4.73
N GLN A 284 -19.04 -9.46 -4.01
CA GLN A 284 -20.45 -9.15 -4.28
C GLN A 284 -20.59 -8.43 -5.62
N LEU A 285 -19.69 -7.47 -5.87
CA LEU A 285 -19.61 -6.75 -7.13
C LEU A 285 -19.34 -7.69 -8.31
N ALA A 286 -18.39 -8.64 -8.15
CA ALA A 286 -18.09 -9.64 -9.17
C ALA A 286 -19.29 -10.54 -9.48
N ALA A 287 -20.06 -10.93 -8.45
CA ALA A 287 -21.30 -11.71 -8.61
C ALA A 287 -22.38 -10.93 -9.36
N ALA A 288 -22.61 -9.66 -8.98
CA ALA A 288 -23.58 -8.79 -9.65
C ALA A 288 -23.20 -8.51 -11.12
N MET A 289 -21.89 -8.29 -11.39
CA MET A 289 -21.37 -8.12 -12.75
C MET A 289 -21.57 -9.37 -13.62
N LYS A 290 -21.40 -10.57 -13.05
CA LYS A 290 -21.65 -11.83 -13.75
C LYS A 290 -23.12 -12.01 -14.13
N GLN A 291 -24.05 -11.45 -13.33
CA GLN A 291 -25.49 -11.52 -13.57
C GLN A 291 -26.00 -10.35 -14.45
N ASP A 292 -25.13 -9.45 -14.89
CA ASP A 292 -25.42 -8.17 -15.59
C ASP A 292 -26.43 -7.30 -14.81
N ASP A 293 -26.47 -7.44 -13.47
CA ASP A 293 -27.31 -6.62 -12.59
C ASP A 293 -26.66 -5.26 -12.34
N ARG A 294 -26.94 -4.31 -13.25
CA ARG A 294 -26.39 -2.95 -13.21
C ARG A 294 -26.90 -2.13 -12.03
N ALA A 295 -28.13 -2.39 -11.59
CA ALA A 295 -28.71 -1.70 -10.44
C ALA A 295 -27.96 -2.07 -9.16
N GLN A 296 -27.74 -3.37 -8.93
CA GLN A 296 -26.97 -3.86 -7.81
C GLN A 296 -25.50 -3.40 -7.86
N CYS A 297 -24.87 -3.43 -9.06
CA CYS A 297 -23.50 -2.90 -9.23
C CYS A 297 -23.42 -1.42 -8.86
N SER A 298 -24.34 -0.58 -9.35
CA SER A 298 -24.39 0.85 -9.02
C SER A 298 -24.61 1.08 -7.54
N HIS A 299 -25.54 0.33 -6.93
CA HIS A 299 -25.83 0.41 -5.49
C HIS A 299 -24.61 0.10 -4.63
N LEU A 300 -23.92 -1.02 -4.91
CA LEU A 300 -22.71 -1.41 -4.18
C LEU A 300 -21.58 -0.37 -4.33
N MET A 301 -21.37 0.17 -5.55
CA MET A 301 -20.36 1.22 -5.76
C MET A 301 -20.73 2.51 -5.00
N GLN A 302 -21.97 2.97 -5.09
CA GLN A 302 -22.44 4.18 -4.40
C GLN A 302 -22.32 4.03 -2.88
N GLN A 303 -22.65 2.87 -2.36
CA GLN A 303 -22.52 2.53 -0.95
C GLN A 303 -21.07 2.58 -0.49
N CYS A 304 -20.17 1.89 -1.20
CA CYS A 304 -18.74 1.90 -0.88
C CYS A 304 -18.13 3.29 -0.99
N CYS A 305 -18.39 4.01 -2.10
CA CYS A 305 -17.85 5.36 -2.30
C CYS A 305 -18.36 6.34 -1.23
N SER A 306 -19.66 6.27 -0.87
CA SER A 306 -20.24 7.16 0.14
C SER A 306 -19.68 6.87 1.53
N ASN A 307 -19.59 5.60 1.92
CA ASN A 307 -19.06 5.23 3.24
C ASN A 307 -17.56 5.57 3.37
N LEU A 308 -16.78 5.31 2.31
CA LEU A 308 -15.36 5.66 2.29
C LEU A 308 -15.12 7.16 2.23
N LEU A 309 -15.98 7.91 1.53
CA LEU A 309 -15.94 9.38 1.53
C LEU A 309 -16.21 9.92 2.94
N LEU A 310 -17.23 9.43 3.62
CA LEU A 310 -17.57 9.89 4.96
C LEU A 310 -16.48 9.53 5.96
N VAL A 311 -16.13 8.25 6.10
CA VAL A 311 -15.12 7.76 7.05
C VAL A 311 -13.74 8.36 6.71
N GLY A 312 -13.35 8.34 5.44
CA GLY A 312 -12.08 8.89 4.99
C GLY A 312 -11.97 10.39 5.24
N SER A 313 -13.05 11.17 5.04
CA SER A 313 -13.08 12.59 5.36
C SER A 313 -12.95 12.87 6.85
N PHE A 314 -13.57 12.06 7.72
CA PHE A 314 -13.39 12.20 9.17
C PHE A 314 -11.97 11.86 9.61
N ILE A 315 -11.35 10.82 9.04
CA ILE A 315 -9.94 10.49 9.32
C ILE A 315 -9.02 11.59 8.78
N PHE A 316 -9.28 12.09 7.58
CA PHE A 316 -8.56 13.23 7.00
C PHE A 316 -8.61 14.45 7.94
N LEU A 317 -9.80 14.80 8.40
CA LEU A 317 -9.97 15.92 9.34
C LEU A 317 -9.32 15.62 10.68
N LEU A 318 -9.44 14.41 11.22
CA LEU A 318 -8.78 14.03 12.48
C LEU A 318 -7.26 14.23 12.41
N VAL A 319 -6.63 13.79 11.32
CA VAL A 319 -5.19 13.97 11.12
C VAL A 319 -4.84 15.44 10.90
N TRP A 320 -5.60 16.16 10.06
CA TRP A 320 -5.32 17.56 9.75
C TRP A 320 -5.52 18.51 10.92
N LEU A 321 -6.59 18.33 11.70
CA LEU A 321 -6.86 19.09 12.93
C LEU A 321 -5.71 18.96 13.95
N ASN A 322 -5.02 17.81 13.93
CA ASN A 322 -3.97 17.48 14.89
C ASN A 322 -2.57 17.43 14.27
N VAL A 323 -2.39 17.88 13.01
CA VAL A 323 -1.10 17.75 12.31
C VAL A 323 0.04 18.47 13.03
N ASP A 324 -0.23 19.66 13.58
CA ASP A 324 0.74 20.45 14.36
C ASP A 324 1.07 19.77 15.69
N LEU A 325 0.08 19.16 16.35
CA LEU A 325 0.28 18.35 17.54
C LEU A 325 1.08 17.07 17.21
N ILE A 326 0.80 16.42 16.09
CA ILE A 326 1.56 15.25 15.65
C ILE A 326 3.03 15.61 15.51
N TYR A 327 3.35 16.73 14.84
CA TYR A 327 4.74 17.17 14.70
C TYR A 327 5.36 17.65 16.03
N HIS A 328 4.56 18.17 16.95
CA HIS A 328 5.04 18.54 18.29
C HIS A 328 5.41 17.31 19.14
N VAL A 329 4.70 16.21 18.97
CA VAL A 329 4.91 14.94 19.72
C VAL A 329 6.00 14.06 19.08
N ILE A 330 6.15 14.09 17.76
CA ILE A 330 7.18 13.33 17.04
C ILE A 330 8.56 13.91 17.38
N PRO A 331 9.54 13.07 17.76
CA PRO A 331 10.92 13.54 17.92
C PRO A 331 11.45 14.20 16.65
N ASN A 332 12.21 15.29 16.79
CA ASN A 332 12.71 16.12 15.68
C ASN A 332 11.57 16.65 14.77
N GLY A 333 10.39 16.85 15.34
CA GLY A 333 9.18 17.20 14.59
C GLY A 333 9.27 18.52 13.84
N GLU A 334 10.12 19.48 14.25
CA GLU A 334 10.37 20.72 13.51
C GLU A 334 10.89 20.45 12.09
N VAL A 335 11.82 19.49 11.95
CA VAL A 335 12.37 19.10 10.63
C VAL A 335 11.30 18.46 9.77
N TYR A 336 10.51 17.54 10.32
CA TYR A 336 9.44 16.84 9.60
C TYR A 336 8.24 17.75 9.34
N GLY A 337 8.00 18.76 10.18
CA GLY A 337 6.95 19.77 10.04
C GLY A 337 7.06 20.62 8.77
N THR A 338 8.26 20.73 8.20
CA THR A 338 8.48 21.35 6.88
C THR A 338 7.64 20.72 5.78
N ALA A 339 7.22 19.45 5.93
CA ALA A 339 6.36 18.72 5.00
C ALA A 339 4.85 18.87 5.31
N ARG A 340 4.40 19.81 6.15
CA ARG A 340 2.99 20.00 6.51
C ARG A 340 2.08 20.11 5.28
N LEU A 341 2.44 20.94 4.30
CA LEU A 341 1.68 21.06 3.04
C LEU A 341 1.74 19.79 2.19
N THR A 342 2.89 19.11 2.17
CA THR A 342 3.05 17.82 1.50
C THR A 342 2.06 16.79 2.07
N VAL A 343 1.90 16.72 3.40
CA VAL A 343 0.93 15.83 4.06
C VAL A 343 -0.49 16.14 3.62
N LEU A 344 -0.89 17.42 3.59
CA LEU A 344 -2.24 17.82 3.14
C LEU A 344 -2.54 17.32 1.73
N ILE A 345 -1.62 17.59 0.78
CA ILE A 345 -1.80 17.22 -0.61
C ILE A 345 -1.84 15.69 -0.77
N LEU A 346 -0.96 14.97 -0.08
CA LEU A 346 -0.95 13.50 -0.10
C LEU A 346 -2.20 12.91 0.53
N MET A 347 -2.71 13.47 1.64
CA MET A 347 -3.97 13.01 2.24
C MET A 347 -5.16 13.17 1.28
N LEU A 348 -5.21 14.27 0.51
CA LEU A 348 -6.25 14.44 -0.53
C LEU A 348 -6.11 13.38 -1.62
N ALA A 349 -4.89 13.08 -2.07
CA ALA A 349 -4.65 12.02 -3.05
C ALA A 349 -5.07 10.64 -2.52
N HIS A 350 -4.72 10.32 -1.26
CA HIS A 350 -5.12 9.07 -0.61
C HIS A 350 -6.62 8.97 -0.33
N LEU A 351 -7.29 10.08 -0.01
CA LEU A 351 -8.74 10.11 0.15
C LEU A 351 -9.43 9.79 -1.19
N MET A 352 -8.99 10.42 -2.27
CA MET A 352 -9.53 10.16 -3.60
C MET A 352 -9.29 8.70 -4.02
N MET A 353 -8.08 8.17 -3.78
CA MET A 353 -7.76 6.77 -4.02
C MET A 353 -8.69 5.85 -3.21
N ALA A 354 -8.91 6.12 -1.92
CA ALA A 354 -9.77 5.31 -1.07
C ALA A 354 -11.22 5.28 -1.57
N VAL A 355 -11.76 6.45 -1.92
CA VAL A 355 -13.17 6.59 -2.36
C VAL A 355 -13.42 5.85 -3.68
N PHE A 356 -12.55 6.02 -4.68
CA PHE A 356 -12.79 5.49 -6.03
C PHE A 356 -12.14 4.14 -6.29
N ASN A 357 -11.45 3.51 -5.31
CA ASN A 357 -10.78 2.22 -5.52
C ASN A 357 -11.73 1.12 -6.01
N ILE A 358 -12.98 1.10 -5.54
CA ILE A 358 -13.99 0.11 -5.94
C ILE A 358 -14.30 0.16 -7.45
N THR A 359 -14.15 1.32 -8.09
CA THR A 359 -14.38 1.47 -9.54
C THR A 359 -13.32 0.74 -10.38
N ILE A 360 -12.10 0.61 -9.85
CA ILE A 360 -11.04 -0.19 -10.48
C ILE A 360 -11.45 -1.67 -10.49
N SER A 361 -12.00 -2.16 -9.39
CA SER A 361 -12.51 -3.54 -9.31
C SER A 361 -13.65 -3.77 -10.30
N THR A 362 -14.58 -2.80 -10.41
CA THR A 362 -15.68 -2.84 -11.39
C THR A 362 -15.16 -2.93 -12.82
N LEU A 363 -14.19 -2.08 -13.17
CA LEU A 363 -13.59 -2.10 -14.51
C LEU A 363 -12.87 -3.43 -14.78
N SER A 364 -12.13 -3.94 -13.78
CA SER A 364 -11.36 -5.18 -13.89
C SER A 364 -12.23 -6.44 -14.04
N TYR A 365 -13.45 -6.44 -13.48
CA TYR A 365 -14.41 -7.55 -13.61
C TYR A 365 -15.28 -7.43 -14.87
N SER A 366 -15.26 -6.28 -15.56
CA SER A 366 -16.01 -6.06 -16.79
C SER A 366 -15.28 -6.61 -18.02
N ARG A 367 -15.99 -6.68 -19.16
CA ARG A 367 -15.38 -6.97 -20.47
C ARG A 367 -14.34 -5.93 -20.90
N TYR A 368 -14.29 -4.78 -20.22
CA TYR A 368 -13.40 -3.67 -20.51
C TYR A 368 -12.14 -3.66 -19.64
N TYR A 369 -11.78 -4.78 -19.00
CA TYR A 369 -10.63 -4.90 -18.10
C TYR A 369 -9.29 -4.42 -18.70
N ALA A 370 -9.15 -4.49 -20.04
CA ALA A 370 -7.95 -4.00 -20.73
C ALA A 370 -7.69 -2.50 -20.49
N PHE A 371 -8.75 -1.69 -20.33
CA PHE A 371 -8.61 -0.27 -19.98
C PHE A 371 -8.02 -0.07 -18.58
N SER A 372 -8.29 -0.96 -17.64
CA SER A 372 -7.67 -0.90 -16.30
C SER A 372 -6.15 -0.99 -16.38
N LEU A 373 -5.63 -1.87 -17.26
CA LEU A 373 -4.19 -2.01 -17.50
C LEU A 373 -3.62 -0.77 -18.19
N LEU A 374 -4.29 -0.29 -19.23
CA LEU A 374 -3.88 0.91 -19.96
C LEU A 374 -3.81 2.13 -19.02
N PHE A 375 -4.84 2.34 -18.21
CA PHE A 375 -4.88 3.49 -17.30
C PHE A 375 -3.84 3.39 -16.18
N SER A 376 -3.55 2.18 -15.67
CA SER A 376 -2.45 1.99 -14.72
C SER A 376 -1.09 2.30 -15.33
N PHE A 377 -0.89 1.95 -16.59
CA PHE A 377 0.31 2.32 -17.34
C PHE A 377 0.40 3.84 -17.54
N LEU A 378 -0.70 4.48 -17.97
CA LEU A 378 -0.78 5.94 -18.13
C LEU A 378 -0.54 6.67 -16.80
N LEU A 379 -1.05 6.13 -15.69
CA LEU A 379 -0.77 6.67 -14.34
C LEU A 379 0.73 6.68 -14.05
N THR A 380 1.41 5.57 -14.33
CA THR A 380 2.86 5.47 -14.08
C THR A 380 3.66 6.42 -14.96
N VAL A 381 3.36 6.47 -16.25
CA VAL A 381 3.99 7.43 -17.19
C VAL A 381 3.68 8.87 -16.76
N GLY A 382 2.45 9.15 -16.39
CA GLY A 382 2.02 10.45 -15.88
C GLY A 382 2.80 10.88 -14.64
N LEU A 383 3.00 9.96 -13.68
CA LEU A 383 3.79 10.22 -12.48
C LEU A 383 5.26 10.50 -12.82
N ILE A 384 5.86 9.76 -13.74
CA ILE A 384 7.26 10.00 -14.18
C ILE A 384 7.37 11.39 -14.80
N VAL A 385 6.51 11.70 -15.77
CA VAL A 385 6.53 12.99 -16.48
C VAL A 385 6.23 14.16 -15.54
N SER A 386 5.19 14.05 -14.72
CA SER A 386 4.79 15.14 -13.81
C SER A 386 5.82 15.37 -12.69
N ASN A 387 6.45 14.32 -12.14
CA ASN A 387 7.54 14.47 -11.17
C ASN A 387 8.77 15.16 -11.76
N THR A 388 9.09 14.89 -13.04
CA THR A 388 10.17 15.59 -13.73
C THR A 388 9.92 17.10 -13.83
N TYR A 389 8.66 17.52 -13.93
CA TYR A 389 8.27 18.92 -14.03
C TYR A 389 8.04 19.60 -12.67
N PHE A 390 7.34 18.92 -11.75
CA PHE A 390 6.88 19.53 -10.49
C PHE A 390 7.95 19.54 -9.40
N ILE A 391 8.77 18.50 -9.29
CA ILE A 391 9.79 18.42 -8.23
C ILE A 391 10.84 19.53 -8.34
N PRO A 392 11.42 19.85 -9.51
CA PRO A 392 12.39 20.94 -9.60
C PRO A 392 11.81 22.31 -9.23
N ARG A 393 10.48 22.51 -9.34
CA ARG A 393 9.82 23.79 -9.07
C ARG A 393 9.34 23.93 -7.62
N TRP A 394 8.79 22.85 -7.06
CA TRP A 394 8.10 22.89 -5.76
C TRP A 394 8.59 21.84 -4.76
N GLY A 395 9.72 21.17 -5.05
CA GLY A 395 10.32 20.19 -4.18
C GLY A 395 9.36 19.06 -3.78
N MET A 396 9.30 18.73 -2.50
CA MET A 396 8.43 17.68 -1.94
C MET A 396 6.93 17.98 -2.19
N ASN A 397 6.53 19.26 -2.13
CA ASN A 397 5.16 19.67 -2.43
C ASN A 397 4.83 19.39 -3.90
N GLY A 398 5.81 19.55 -4.80
CA GLY A 398 5.69 19.18 -6.21
C GLY A 398 5.48 17.69 -6.43
N ALA A 399 6.18 16.85 -5.66
CA ALA A 399 5.98 15.40 -5.69
C ALA A 399 4.57 14.99 -5.22
N ALA A 400 4.10 15.62 -4.14
CA ALA A 400 2.74 15.39 -3.65
C ALA A 400 1.68 15.86 -4.64
N LEU A 401 1.87 17.04 -5.25
CA LEU A 401 0.99 17.58 -6.28
C LEU A 401 0.97 16.70 -7.54
N SER A 402 2.13 16.19 -7.96
CA SER A 402 2.24 15.19 -9.03
C SER A 402 1.35 13.98 -8.75
N THR A 403 1.42 13.44 -7.53
CA THR A 403 0.61 12.29 -7.11
C THR A 403 -0.89 12.64 -7.15
N LEU A 404 -1.29 13.80 -6.62
CA LEU A 404 -2.68 14.23 -6.60
C LEU A 404 -3.26 14.41 -8.02
N VAL A 405 -2.54 15.13 -8.89
CA VAL A 405 -2.97 15.40 -10.27
C VAL A 405 -3.06 14.10 -11.08
N CYS A 406 -2.07 13.22 -10.95
CA CYS A 406 -2.06 11.94 -11.64
C CYS A 406 -3.19 11.01 -11.15
N TYR A 407 -3.46 10.96 -9.85
CA TYR A 407 -4.60 10.21 -9.31
C TYR A 407 -5.93 10.81 -9.77
N PHE A 408 -6.05 12.13 -9.80
CA PHE A 408 -7.25 12.79 -10.33
C PHE A 408 -7.50 12.40 -11.78
N GLY A 409 -6.51 12.49 -12.66
CA GLY A 409 -6.61 12.07 -14.05
C GLY A 409 -6.94 10.58 -14.19
N TYR A 410 -6.24 9.73 -13.45
CA TYR A 410 -6.46 8.28 -13.45
C TYR A 410 -7.89 7.91 -13.04
N PHE A 411 -8.36 8.39 -11.90
CA PHE A 411 -9.71 8.07 -11.42
C PHE A 411 -10.80 8.70 -12.28
N THR A 412 -10.55 9.88 -12.88
CA THR A 412 -11.47 10.44 -13.86
C THR A 412 -11.64 9.53 -15.07
N LEU A 413 -10.54 9.00 -15.63
CA LEU A 413 -10.60 8.06 -16.75
C LEU A 413 -11.29 6.75 -16.36
N VAL A 414 -10.97 6.18 -15.20
CA VAL A 414 -11.58 4.93 -14.69
C VAL A 414 -13.09 5.13 -14.50
N VAL A 415 -13.51 6.17 -13.78
CA VAL A 415 -14.92 6.45 -13.49
C VAL A 415 -15.69 6.74 -14.78
N LEU A 416 -15.14 7.56 -15.68
CA LEU A 416 -15.77 7.86 -16.96
C LEU A 416 -15.98 6.57 -17.77
N THR A 417 -14.97 5.70 -17.85
CA THR A 417 -15.09 4.41 -18.55
C THR A 417 -16.13 3.51 -17.89
N VAL A 418 -16.16 3.41 -16.56
CA VAL A 418 -17.18 2.63 -15.84
C VAL A 418 -18.57 3.17 -16.16
N VAL A 419 -18.78 4.47 -16.05
CA VAL A 419 -20.11 5.09 -16.30
C VAL A 419 -20.56 4.89 -17.76
N LEU A 420 -19.69 5.11 -18.72
CA LEU A 420 -20.04 5.04 -20.15
C LEU A 420 -20.16 3.59 -20.65
N ALA A 421 -19.23 2.72 -20.24
CA ALA A 421 -19.13 1.38 -20.78
C ALA A 421 -20.00 0.36 -20.04
N THR A 422 -20.10 0.45 -18.71
CA THR A 422 -20.91 -0.49 -17.90
C THR A 422 -22.28 0.06 -17.56
N LYS A 423 -22.52 1.35 -17.81
CA LYS A 423 -23.77 2.08 -17.47
C LYS A 423 -24.10 2.00 -15.98
N THR A 424 -23.05 1.95 -15.15
CA THR A 424 -23.17 1.96 -13.68
C THR A 424 -22.49 3.20 -13.12
N SER A 425 -23.00 3.77 -12.02
CA SER A 425 -22.49 5.03 -11.48
C SER A 425 -22.07 4.91 -10.02
N PRO A 426 -20.86 5.39 -9.66
CA PRO A 426 -20.42 5.46 -8.26
C PRO A 426 -21.01 6.67 -7.51
N PHE A 427 -21.67 7.61 -8.22
CA PHE A 427 -22.12 8.86 -7.66
C PHE A 427 -23.51 8.75 -7.05
N ALA A 428 -23.67 9.25 -5.82
CA ALA A 428 -24.94 9.40 -5.11
C ALA A 428 -25.11 10.87 -4.67
N ARG A 429 -26.35 11.39 -4.70
CA ARG A 429 -26.64 12.79 -4.30
C ARG A 429 -26.17 13.12 -2.89
N ARG A 430 -26.21 12.14 -1.97
CA ARG A 430 -25.76 12.29 -0.57
C ARG A 430 -24.25 12.60 -0.46
N GLN A 431 -23.43 12.24 -1.44
CA GLN A 431 -22.00 12.52 -1.44
C GLN A 431 -21.70 14.02 -1.52
N ILE A 432 -22.57 14.81 -2.17
CA ILE A 432 -22.44 16.27 -2.23
C ILE A 432 -22.52 16.87 -0.83
N GLY A 433 -23.48 16.41 -0.03
CA GLY A 433 -23.62 16.85 1.38
C GLY A 433 -22.41 16.44 2.23
N MET A 434 -21.85 15.24 2.00
CA MET A 434 -20.64 14.78 2.71
C MET A 434 -19.42 15.65 2.37
N VAL A 435 -19.21 15.98 1.08
CA VAL A 435 -18.13 16.88 0.65
C VAL A 435 -18.35 18.28 1.25
N ALA A 436 -19.56 18.81 1.20
CA ALA A 436 -19.88 20.12 1.77
C ALA A 436 -19.60 20.16 3.29
N LEU A 437 -19.97 19.10 4.02
CA LEU A 437 -19.67 18.95 5.45
C LEU A 437 -18.15 18.92 5.69
N ALA A 438 -17.41 18.09 4.94
CA ALA A 438 -15.95 17.96 5.11
C ALA A 438 -15.22 19.29 4.82
N VAL A 439 -15.58 19.98 3.74
CA VAL A 439 -15.03 21.29 3.39
C VAL A 439 -15.42 22.33 4.44
N GLY A 440 -16.67 22.35 4.91
CA GLY A 440 -17.14 23.26 5.96
C GLY A 440 -16.34 23.09 7.25
N LEU A 441 -16.14 21.87 7.70
CA LEU A 441 -15.34 21.56 8.91
C LEU A 441 -13.86 21.93 8.71
N PHE A 442 -13.31 21.72 7.52
CA PHE A 442 -11.94 22.13 7.19
C PHE A 442 -11.80 23.67 7.26
N VAL A 443 -12.71 24.41 6.65
CA VAL A 443 -12.71 25.88 6.69
C VAL A 443 -12.88 26.40 8.12
N LEU A 444 -13.79 25.81 8.89
CA LEU A 444 -13.97 26.16 10.30
C LEU A 444 -12.68 25.94 11.14
N ASN A 445 -11.93 24.90 10.85
CA ASN A 445 -10.62 24.68 11.49
C ASN A 445 -9.62 25.79 11.16
N GLU A 446 -9.50 26.16 9.88
CA GLU A 446 -8.57 27.21 9.47
C GLU A 446 -8.96 28.59 10.05
N LEU A 447 -10.27 28.86 10.17
CA LEU A 447 -10.79 30.06 10.83
C LEU A 447 -10.50 30.03 12.33
N TRP A 448 -10.68 28.89 13.00
CA TRP A 448 -10.37 28.73 14.43
C TRP A 448 -8.91 29.06 14.73
N LEU A 449 -7.98 28.54 13.93
CA LEU A 449 -6.54 28.81 14.09
C LEU A 449 -6.19 30.29 13.92
N LYS A 450 -6.94 31.03 13.10
CA LYS A 450 -6.73 32.47 12.92
C LYS A 450 -7.30 33.31 14.07
N VAL A 451 -8.39 32.86 14.69
CA VAL A 451 -9.09 33.59 15.76
C VAL A 451 -8.43 33.34 17.12
N MET A 452 -7.87 32.16 17.34
CA MET A 452 -7.25 31.77 18.62
C MET A 452 -5.81 31.26 18.42
N PRO A 453 -4.86 32.10 17.98
CA PRO A 453 -3.50 31.67 17.67
C PRO A 453 -2.69 31.32 18.95
N ASP A 454 -2.96 31.95 20.07
CA ASP A 454 -2.17 31.81 21.31
C ASP A 454 -2.63 30.69 22.25
N MET A 455 -3.57 29.86 21.80
CA MET A 455 -4.09 28.75 22.60
C MET A 455 -3.05 27.62 22.70
N ASN A 456 -2.90 27.03 23.89
CA ASN A 456 -2.02 25.90 24.09
C ASN A 456 -2.34 24.80 23.08
N ILE A 457 -1.29 24.26 22.41
CA ILE A 457 -1.44 23.30 21.28
C ILE A 457 -2.25 22.05 21.67
N TRP A 458 -2.06 21.52 22.88
CA TRP A 458 -2.79 20.37 23.39
C TRP A 458 -4.28 20.68 23.57
N LEU A 459 -4.59 21.78 24.25
CA LEU A 459 -5.96 22.22 24.53
C LEU A 459 -6.67 22.55 23.21
N SER A 460 -6.02 23.31 22.33
CA SER A 460 -6.53 23.66 21.00
C SER A 460 -6.87 22.40 20.18
N SER A 461 -5.96 21.42 20.13
CA SER A 461 -6.18 20.17 19.40
C SER A 461 -7.34 19.35 19.96
N VAL A 462 -7.44 19.20 21.28
CA VAL A 462 -8.54 18.46 21.92
C VAL A 462 -9.87 19.17 21.68
N VAL A 463 -9.95 20.48 21.93
CA VAL A 463 -11.20 21.25 21.76
C VAL A 463 -11.66 21.22 20.30
N ARG A 464 -10.76 21.48 19.34
CA ARG A 464 -11.07 21.41 17.90
C ARG A 464 -11.57 20.02 17.49
N THR A 465 -10.88 18.99 17.95
CA THR A 465 -11.28 17.60 17.62
C THR A 465 -12.67 17.28 18.18
N VAL A 466 -12.93 17.58 19.45
CA VAL A 466 -14.22 17.30 20.08
C VAL A 466 -15.35 18.15 19.45
N VAL A 467 -15.14 19.44 19.27
CA VAL A 467 -16.16 20.35 18.75
C VAL A 467 -16.43 20.11 17.27
N LEU A 468 -15.37 20.11 16.43
CA LEU A 468 -15.56 20.01 14.98
C LEU A 468 -15.91 18.58 14.54
N LEU A 469 -15.17 17.57 15.00
CA LEU A 469 -15.46 16.19 14.61
C LEU A 469 -16.72 15.67 15.32
N GLY A 470 -16.91 15.97 16.61
CA GLY A 470 -18.14 15.60 17.33
C GLY A 470 -19.36 16.27 16.73
N GLY A 471 -19.31 17.57 16.48
CA GLY A 471 -20.37 18.32 15.80
C GLY A 471 -20.63 17.80 14.39
N GLY A 472 -19.57 17.52 13.62
CA GLY A 472 -19.64 16.92 12.28
C GLY A 472 -20.31 15.54 12.30
N MET A 473 -19.97 14.68 13.27
CA MET A 473 -20.60 13.35 13.44
C MET A 473 -22.10 13.49 13.75
N VAL A 474 -22.48 14.44 14.62
CA VAL A 474 -23.91 14.70 14.92
C VAL A 474 -24.65 15.19 13.66
N ILE A 475 -24.04 16.06 12.87
CA ILE A 475 -24.65 16.53 11.62
C ILE A 475 -24.79 15.37 10.63
N ALA A 476 -23.73 14.56 10.44
CA ALA A 476 -23.74 13.41 9.54
C ALA A 476 -24.82 12.37 9.95
N TYR A 477 -24.96 12.13 11.25
CA TYR A 477 -25.99 11.24 11.81
C TYR A 477 -27.42 11.77 11.56
N LYS A 478 -27.69 13.04 11.91
CA LYS A 478 -29.01 13.67 11.73
C LYS A 478 -29.40 13.78 10.25
N ALA A 479 -28.44 14.09 9.39
CA ALA A 479 -28.64 14.17 7.94
C ALA A 479 -28.73 12.80 7.25
N ARG A 480 -28.62 11.68 8.00
CA ARG A 480 -28.66 10.30 7.50
C ARG A 480 -27.74 10.09 6.30
N MET A 481 -26.50 10.62 6.39
CA MET A 481 -25.56 10.59 5.28
C MET A 481 -25.13 9.16 4.91
N SER A 482 -25.04 8.24 5.87
CA SER A 482 -24.79 6.80 5.65
C SER A 482 -25.77 5.97 6.47
N GLU A 483 -26.54 5.11 5.81
CA GLU A 483 -27.50 4.22 6.46
C GLU A 483 -26.79 3.18 7.34
N GLU A 484 -25.68 2.62 6.85
CA GLU A 484 -24.92 1.60 7.58
C GLU A 484 -24.25 2.17 8.83
N ILE A 485 -23.65 3.35 8.72
CA ILE A 485 -22.98 4.01 9.86
C ILE A 485 -24.06 4.42 10.87
N ASN A 486 -25.20 4.92 10.41
CA ASN A 486 -26.32 5.23 11.30
C ASN A 486 -26.88 3.98 12.00
N ALA A 487 -27.01 2.86 11.29
CA ALA A 487 -27.43 1.58 11.88
C ALA A 487 -26.42 1.08 12.93
N LEU A 488 -25.13 1.17 12.65
CA LEU A 488 -24.06 0.81 13.60
C LEU A 488 -24.10 1.70 14.85
N LEU A 489 -24.20 3.01 14.67
CA LEU A 489 -24.31 3.94 15.80
C LEU A 489 -25.57 3.68 16.62
N HIS A 490 -26.72 3.45 15.97
CA HIS A 490 -27.95 3.12 16.64
C HIS A 490 -27.83 1.81 17.45
N SER A 491 -27.19 0.77 16.90
CA SER A 491 -26.96 -0.48 17.62
C SER A 491 -26.08 -0.32 18.86
N VAL A 492 -25.04 0.53 18.77
CA VAL A 492 -24.13 0.80 19.90
C VAL A 492 -24.82 1.62 21.00
N PHE A 493 -25.66 2.59 20.63
CA PHE A 493 -26.32 3.47 21.62
C PHE A 493 -27.60 2.85 22.20
N VAL A 494 -28.30 2.01 21.46
CA VAL A 494 -29.56 1.39 21.90
C VAL A 494 -29.36 0.05 22.61
N SER A 495 -28.30 -0.69 22.30
CA SER A 495 -27.97 -1.94 23.00
C SER A 495 -27.48 -1.76 24.44
N ARG A 496 -27.34 -0.52 24.92
CA ARG A 496 -26.96 -0.17 26.31
C ARG A 496 -28.20 0.22 27.17
N LYS A 497 -29.39 0.06 26.68
CA LYS A 497 -30.63 0.05 27.47
C LYS A 497 -31.19 -1.38 27.52
#